data_6e086e3cc8ca7850c063f99822467a72
#
_entry.id   6e086e3cc8ca7850c063f99822467a72
#
_cell.length_a   1.000
_cell.length_b   1.000
_cell.length_c   1.000
_cell.angle_alpha   90.00
_cell.angle_beta   90.00
_cell.angle_gamma   90.00
#
_symmetry.space_group_name_H-M   'P 1'
#
loop_
_entity.id
_entity.type
_entity.pdbx_description
1 polymer ?
#
loop_
_entity_poly.entity_id
_entity_poly.type
_entity_poly.pdbx_seq_one_letter_code
_entity_poly.pdbx_strand_id
1 'polypeptide(L)'
;MAGAGHNAWRAYLTSTKAAASKAPAASKISMLATATRRAFGSSVTAASAPPTAHPLVNGGPAAERAVGWWLVGGCAWVYSMVVLGGVTRLTRSGLSMTDWKFVEKPPMTPEDWNAEFAKYKESPEYKKTNTWMKLDDFKFIYWMEWGHRQWGRLLGGYFVLPLAYFGARSWVTRKLAGRLATFFGLGLAQGAIGWWMVKSGLVED
;
A
#
# COMPACT_ATOMS: atom_id res chain seq x y z
N MET A 1 19.37 16.86 -31.81
CA MET A 1 19.45 17.73 -30.60
C MET A 1 19.37 16.87 -29.34
N ALA A 2 20.48 16.25 -28.96
CA ALA A 2 20.57 15.39 -27.75
C ALA A 2 21.98 15.52 -27.15
N GLY A 3 22.28 16.64 -26.48
CA GLY A 3 23.62 16.88 -25.93
C GLY A 3 23.71 17.77 -24.68
N ALA A 4 22.62 18.42 -24.27
CA ALA A 4 22.65 19.41 -23.20
C ALA A 4 22.35 18.85 -21.79
N GLY A 5 21.73 17.69 -21.67
CA GLY A 5 21.34 17.14 -20.36
C GLY A 5 22.47 16.43 -19.58
N HIS A 6 23.45 15.90 -20.26
CA HIS A 6 24.50 15.07 -19.64
C HIS A 6 25.60 15.87 -18.89
N ASN A 7 25.77 17.13 -19.22
CA ASN A 7 26.79 17.96 -18.59
C ASN A 7 26.32 18.66 -17.30
N ALA A 8 25.01 18.85 -17.13
CA ALA A 8 24.46 19.48 -15.93
C ALA A 8 24.56 18.57 -14.68
N TRP A 9 24.40 17.27 -14.84
CA TRP A 9 24.52 16.29 -13.72
C TRP A 9 25.98 16.12 -13.25
N ARG A 10 26.95 16.19 -14.14
CA ARG A 10 28.38 16.14 -13.76
C ARG A 10 28.81 17.36 -12.97
N ALA A 11 28.32 18.55 -13.31
CA ALA A 11 28.62 19.79 -12.58
C ALA A 11 28.02 19.80 -11.17
N TYR A 12 26.82 19.22 -10.98
CA TYR A 12 26.17 19.10 -9.67
C TYR A 12 26.94 18.15 -8.73
N LEU A 13 27.40 17.00 -9.21
CA LEU A 13 28.17 16.03 -8.44
C LEU A 13 29.58 16.48 -8.05
N THR A 14 30.21 17.36 -8.83
CA THR A 14 31.52 17.94 -8.48
C THR A 14 31.41 19.07 -7.47
N SER A 15 30.31 19.84 -7.48
CA SER A 15 30.03 20.91 -6.50
C SER A 15 29.81 20.38 -5.11
N THR A 16 29.13 19.23 -4.95
CA THR A 16 28.89 18.62 -3.64
C THR A 16 30.12 17.98 -2.99
N LYS A 17 31.12 17.57 -3.78
CA LYS A 17 32.42 17.08 -3.26
C LYS A 17 33.35 18.17 -2.72
N ALA A 18 33.25 19.39 -3.21
CA ALA A 18 34.07 20.50 -2.76
C ALA A 18 33.60 21.10 -1.42
N ALA A 19 32.33 20.92 -1.04
CA ALA A 19 31.77 21.42 0.22
C ALA A 19 32.11 20.55 1.44
N ALA A 20 32.56 19.30 1.27
CA ALA A 20 32.84 18.35 2.34
C ALA A 20 34.28 18.43 2.92
N SER A 21 35.15 19.33 2.40
CA SER A 21 36.58 19.36 2.74
C SER A 21 37.00 20.49 3.72
N LYS A 22 36.06 21.20 4.36
CA LYS A 22 36.39 22.24 5.35
C LYS A 22 35.57 22.07 6.63
N ALA A 23 35.88 21.05 7.42
CA ALA A 23 35.43 20.99 8.81
C ALA A 23 36.62 21.27 9.73
N PRO A 24 36.53 22.26 10.66
CA PRO A 24 37.57 22.51 11.63
C PRO A 24 37.60 21.53 12.78
N ALA A 25 38.77 21.25 13.27
CA ALA A 25 39.16 20.23 14.25
C ALA A 25 38.26 20.07 15.50
N ALA A 26 37.98 18.85 15.80
CA ALA A 26 37.23 18.34 16.95
C ALA A 26 38.03 18.39 18.26
N SER A 27 38.37 19.59 18.79
CA SER A 27 39.04 19.67 20.10
C SER A 27 38.42 20.58 21.15
N LYS A 28 37.30 21.24 20.86
CA LYS A 28 36.58 22.08 21.86
C LYS A 28 35.21 21.57 22.27
N ILE A 29 34.73 20.46 21.73
CA ILE A 29 33.38 19.90 22.05
C ILE A 29 33.43 18.95 23.26
N SER A 30 34.59 18.36 23.59
CA SER A 30 34.68 17.39 24.70
C SER A 30 34.66 18.04 26.09
N MET A 31 35.07 19.31 26.24
CA MET A 31 35.06 19.96 27.57
C MET A 31 33.68 20.55 27.96
N LEU A 32 32.85 20.92 26.99
CA LEU A 32 31.47 21.38 27.28
C LEU A 32 30.52 20.23 27.63
N ALA A 33 30.73 19.03 27.07
CA ALA A 33 29.90 17.88 27.36
C ALA A 33 30.06 17.33 28.80
N THR A 34 31.19 17.54 29.42
CA THR A 34 31.48 17.04 30.81
C THR A 34 30.91 18.02 31.87
N ALA A 35 30.87 19.34 31.58
CA ALA A 35 30.32 20.32 32.50
C ALA A 35 28.77 20.27 32.56
N THR A 36 28.11 20.01 31.41
CA THR A 36 26.64 19.91 31.35
C THR A 36 26.12 18.63 32.01
N ARG A 37 26.91 17.55 32.08
CA ARG A 37 26.52 16.32 32.77
C ARG A 37 26.49 16.42 34.27
N ARG A 38 27.26 17.34 34.90
CA ARG A 38 27.28 17.55 36.35
C ARG A 38 26.20 18.48 36.88
N ALA A 39 25.67 19.36 36.05
CA ALA A 39 24.58 20.31 36.42
C ALA A 39 23.18 19.71 36.33
N PHE A 40 23.01 18.59 35.58
CA PHE A 40 21.71 17.91 35.42
C PHE A 40 21.57 16.63 36.27
N GLY A 41 22.49 16.37 37.19
CA GLY A 41 22.57 15.13 37.94
C GLY A 41 21.90 15.14 39.33
N SER A 42 20.90 15.94 39.60
CA SER A 42 20.17 15.84 40.89
C SER A 42 18.84 16.54 40.84
N SER A 43 17.89 16.06 40.10
CA SER A 43 16.44 16.24 40.30
C SER A 43 15.68 15.51 39.16
N VAL A 44 15.99 14.28 38.92
CA VAL A 44 14.99 13.40 38.27
C VAL A 44 14.04 13.01 39.39
N THR A 45 13.14 13.92 39.77
CA THR A 45 11.86 13.57 40.37
C THR A 45 11.33 12.42 39.52
N ALA A 46 11.09 11.25 40.13
CA ALA A 46 10.49 10.11 39.45
C ALA A 46 9.26 10.63 38.71
N ALA A 47 9.42 10.85 37.40
CA ALA A 47 8.30 11.18 36.56
C ALA A 47 7.31 10.05 36.78
N SER A 48 6.15 10.37 37.38
CA SER A 48 5.05 9.43 37.55
C SER A 48 4.89 8.72 36.21
N ALA A 49 5.01 7.38 36.23
CA ALA A 49 4.84 6.58 35.04
C ALA A 49 3.61 7.11 34.28
N PRO A 50 3.70 7.33 32.97
CA PRO A 50 2.55 7.84 32.22
C PRO A 50 1.36 6.93 32.53
N PRO A 51 0.15 7.48 32.68
CA PRO A 51 -1.04 6.72 33.05
C PRO A 51 -1.07 5.48 32.19
N THR A 52 -1.08 4.30 32.81
CA THR A 52 -0.98 2.99 32.14
C THR A 52 -2.08 2.96 31.07
N ALA A 53 -1.67 3.22 29.84
CA ALA A 53 -2.59 3.11 28.71
C ALA A 53 -3.17 1.70 28.77
N HIS A 54 -4.50 1.57 28.92
CA HIS A 54 -5.15 0.27 28.95
C HIS A 54 -4.68 -0.52 27.74
N PRO A 55 -4.18 -1.75 27.92
CA PRO A 55 -3.65 -2.52 26.83
C PRO A 55 -4.71 -2.64 25.72
N LEU A 56 -4.30 -2.49 24.47
CA LEU A 56 -5.19 -2.68 23.31
C LEU A 56 -5.36 -4.18 22.98
N VAL A 57 -4.43 -4.99 23.45
CA VAL A 57 -4.38 -6.44 23.24
C VAL A 57 -4.29 -7.11 24.62
N ASN A 58 -5.14 -8.12 24.83
CA ASN A 58 -5.07 -9.01 25.98
C ASN A 58 -4.20 -10.24 25.64
N GLY A 59 -3.76 -10.99 26.65
CA GLY A 59 -3.01 -12.26 26.43
C GLY A 59 -1.49 -12.12 26.48
N GLY A 60 -0.99 -10.96 26.91
CA GLY A 60 0.43 -10.75 27.21
C GLY A 60 1.32 -10.51 25.97
N PRO A 61 2.65 -10.49 26.16
CA PRO A 61 3.61 -10.01 25.15
C PRO A 61 3.63 -10.82 23.84
N ALA A 62 3.27 -12.10 23.89
CA ALA A 62 3.20 -12.93 22.69
C ALA A 62 1.99 -12.56 21.81
N ALA A 63 0.82 -12.31 22.44
CA ALA A 63 -0.38 -11.85 21.76
C ALA A 63 -0.18 -10.46 21.16
N GLU A 64 0.43 -9.55 21.91
CA GLU A 64 0.76 -8.19 21.43
C GLU A 64 1.65 -8.23 20.19
N ARG A 65 2.70 -9.07 20.21
CA ARG A 65 3.57 -9.25 19.04
C ARG A 65 2.84 -9.84 17.84
N ALA A 66 2.01 -10.87 18.05
CA ALA A 66 1.27 -11.51 16.98
C ALA A 66 0.29 -10.53 16.31
N VAL A 67 -0.52 -9.83 17.11
CA VAL A 67 -1.44 -8.80 16.62
C VAL A 67 -0.67 -7.66 15.97
N GLY A 68 0.43 -7.21 16.57
CA GLY A 68 1.28 -6.14 16.02
C GLY A 68 1.83 -6.49 14.65
N TRP A 69 2.45 -7.66 14.47
CA TRP A 69 2.97 -8.10 13.16
C TRP A 69 1.88 -8.29 12.12
N TRP A 70 0.72 -8.81 12.51
CA TRP A 70 -0.43 -8.88 11.62
C TRP A 70 -0.85 -7.49 11.13
N LEU A 71 -0.94 -6.50 12.01
CA LEU A 71 -1.29 -5.13 11.63
C LEU A 71 -0.23 -4.48 10.73
N VAL A 72 1.06 -4.66 11.04
CA VAL A 72 2.17 -4.17 10.20
C VAL A 72 2.12 -4.81 8.81
N GLY A 73 1.92 -6.13 8.74
CA GLY A 73 1.73 -6.82 7.47
C GLY A 73 0.52 -6.32 6.69
N GLY A 74 -0.60 -6.02 7.38
CA GLY A 74 -1.78 -5.40 6.80
C GLY A 74 -1.49 -4.02 6.21
N CYS A 75 -0.74 -3.16 6.92
CA CYS A 75 -0.31 -1.86 6.41
C CYS A 75 0.55 -2.00 5.15
N ALA A 76 1.52 -2.92 5.16
CA ALA A 76 2.35 -3.18 3.99
C ALA A 76 1.52 -3.69 2.80
N TRP A 77 0.52 -4.53 3.06
CA TRP A 77 -0.39 -5.03 2.02
C TRP A 77 -1.27 -3.91 1.44
N VAL A 78 -1.86 -3.06 2.30
CA VAL A 78 -2.63 -1.88 1.85
C VAL A 78 -1.75 -0.95 1.00
N TYR A 79 -0.49 -0.72 1.41
CA TYR A 79 0.46 0.06 0.62
C TYR A 79 0.67 -0.56 -0.77
N SER A 80 0.87 -1.88 -0.84
CA SER A 80 1.01 -2.58 -2.12
C SER A 80 -0.24 -2.48 -3.00
N MET A 81 -1.45 -2.46 -2.39
CA MET A 81 -2.70 -2.20 -3.11
C MET A 81 -2.75 -0.81 -3.75
N VAL A 82 -2.28 0.22 -3.03
CA VAL A 82 -2.21 1.59 -3.57
C VAL A 82 -1.26 1.65 -4.76
N VAL A 83 -0.08 1.01 -4.65
CA VAL A 83 0.90 0.95 -5.75
C VAL A 83 0.32 0.21 -6.95
N LEU A 84 -0.25 -0.99 -6.73
CA LEU A 84 -0.84 -1.79 -7.81
C LEU A 84 -2.04 -1.10 -8.46
N GLY A 85 -2.90 -0.44 -7.67
CA GLY A 85 -4.00 0.37 -8.18
C GLY A 85 -3.52 1.58 -8.99
N GLY A 86 -2.44 2.22 -8.57
CA GLY A 86 -1.78 3.29 -9.34
C GLY A 86 -1.26 2.78 -10.69
N VAL A 87 -0.62 1.62 -10.71
CA VAL A 87 -0.14 1.00 -11.96
C VAL A 87 -1.31 0.64 -12.87
N THR A 88 -2.38 -0.01 -12.37
CA THR A 88 -3.58 -0.32 -13.17
C THR A 88 -4.22 0.92 -13.76
N ARG A 89 -4.24 2.04 -13.03
CA ARG A 89 -4.74 3.31 -13.55
C ARG A 89 -3.82 3.89 -14.65
N LEU A 90 -2.51 3.91 -14.43
CA LEU A 90 -1.54 4.44 -15.40
C LEU A 90 -1.47 3.62 -16.68
N THR A 91 -1.66 2.31 -16.59
CA THR A 91 -1.72 1.40 -17.74
C THR A 91 -3.10 1.33 -18.40
N ARG A 92 -4.08 2.09 -17.90
CA ARG A 92 -5.49 2.07 -18.37
C ARG A 92 -6.09 0.66 -18.39
N SER A 93 -5.73 -0.14 -17.39
CA SER A 93 -6.13 -1.56 -17.31
C SER A 93 -7.46 -1.79 -16.58
N GLY A 94 -8.05 -0.75 -15.98
CA GLY A 94 -9.17 -0.89 -15.04
C GLY A 94 -10.53 -1.21 -15.65
N LEU A 95 -10.66 -1.29 -16.98
CA LEU A 95 -11.90 -1.59 -17.70
C LEU A 95 -11.71 -2.75 -18.70
N SER A 96 -10.69 -3.58 -18.52
CA SER A 96 -10.42 -4.72 -19.41
C SER A 96 -11.36 -5.90 -19.17
N MET A 97 -11.88 -6.03 -17.94
CA MET A 97 -12.79 -7.09 -17.54
C MET A 97 -14.24 -6.56 -17.59
N THR A 98 -14.95 -6.84 -18.66
CA THR A 98 -16.31 -6.35 -18.90
C THR A 98 -17.37 -7.04 -18.05
N ASP A 99 -17.16 -8.32 -17.72
CA ASP A 99 -18.04 -9.09 -16.84
C ASP A 99 -17.60 -8.96 -15.40
N TRP A 100 -18.54 -8.72 -14.47
CA TRP A 100 -18.23 -8.74 -13.05
C TRP A 100 -18.74 -10.03 -12.42
N LYS A 101 -17.80 -10.87 -11.97
CA LYS A 101 -18.10 -12.11 -11.23
C LYS A 101 -17.39 -12.08 -9.89
N PHE A 102 -18.04 -12.59 -8.85
CA PHE A 102 -17.42 -12.65 -7.52
C PHE A 102 -16.22 -13.62 -7.50
N VAL A 103 -16.34 -14.76 -8.16
CA VAL A 103 -15.23 -15.70 -8.40
C VAL A 103 -14.97 -15.74 -9.90
N GLU A 104 -13.83 -15.23 -10.31
CA GLU A 104 -13.47 -15.08 -11.69
C GLU A 104 -12.26 -15.94 -12.01
N LYS A 105 -12.50 -16.96 -12.83
CA LYS A 105 -11.46 -17.82 -13.35
C LYS A 105 -10.83 -17.11 -14.57
N PRO A 106 -9.50 -16.90 -14.57
CA PRO A 106 -8.86 -16.27 -15.72
C PRO A 106 -8.94 -17.16 -16.95
N PRO A 107 -8.93 -16.59 -18.15
CA PRO A 107 -8.82 -17.33 -19.39
C PRO A 107 -7.53 -18.15 -19.42
N MET A 108 -7.63 -19.45 -19.78
CA MET A 108 -6.47 -20.35 -19.78
C MET A 108 -6.17 -20.90 -21.17
N THR A 109 -7.16 -20.92 -22.06
CA THR A 109 -7.01 -21.42 -23.43
C THR A 109 -6.98 -20.27 -24.44
N PRO A 110 -6.39 -20.48 -25.63
CA PRO A 110 -6.44 -19.47 -26.69
C PRO A 110 -7.87 -19.06 -27.08
N GLU A 111 -8.80 -20.01 -27.02
CA GLU A 111 -10.22 -19.79 -27.30
C GLU A 111 -10.85 -18.86 -26.25
N ASP A 112 -10.58 -19.10 -24.96
CA ASP A 112 -11.06 -18.26 -23.87
C ASP A 112 -10.54 -16.82 -24.02
N TRP A 113 -9.26 -16.66 -24.35
CA TRP A 113 -8.65 -15.35 -24.58
C TRP A 113 -9.28 -14.60 -25.75
N ASN A 114 -9.57 -15.29 -26.84
CA ASN A 114 -10.24 -14.66 -27.97
C ASN A 114 -11.68 -14.27 -27.63
N ALA A 115 -12.39 -15.07 -26.84
CA ALA A 115 -13.75 -14.78 -26.39
C ALA A 115 -13.77 -13.55 -25.46
N GLU A 116 -12.86 -13.47 -24.48
CA GLU A 116 -12.78 -12.30 -23.59
C GLU A 116 -12.35 -11.03 -24.35
N PHE A 117 -11.42 -11.15 -25.30
CA PHE A 117 -11.03 -10.01 -26.14
C PHE A 117 -12.17 -9.54 -27.06
N ALA A 118 -13.00 -10.46 -27.57
CA ALA A 118 -14.17 -10.11 -28.36
C ALA A 118 -15.17 -9.28 -27.53
N LYS A 119 -15.45 -9.69 -26.28
CA LYS A 119 -16.30 -8.91 -25.36
C LYS A 119 -15.70 -7.54 -25.07
N TYR A 120 -14.38 -7.46 -24.83
CA TYR A 120 -13.71 -6.18 -24.58
C TYR A 120 -13.83 -5.23 -25.76
N LYS A 121 -13.78 -5.72 -27.02
CA LYS A 121 -13.96 -4.92 -28.23
C LYS A 121 -15.34 -4.27 -28.34
N GLU A 122 -16.34 -4.81 -27.68
CA GLU A 122 -17.68 -4.23 -27.60
C GLU A 122 -17.78 -3.10 -26.59
N SER A 123 -16.82 -2.99 -25.67
CA SER A 123 -16.82 -1.98 -24.59
C SER A 123 -16.58 -0.56 -25.13
N PRO A 124 -17.14 0.46 -24.44
CA PRO A 124 -16.90 1.86 -24.78
C PRO A 124 -15.42 2.25 -24.73
N GLU A 125 -14.67 1.68 -23.76
CA GLU A 125 -13.23 1.95 -23.61
C GLU A 125 -12.41 1.50 -24.82
N TYR A 126 -12.69 0.31 -25.35
CA TYR A 126 -12.04 -0.15 -26.58
C TYR A 126 -12.37 0.74 -27.76
N LYS A 127 -13.67 1.03 -27.96
CA LYS A 127 -14.15 1.82 -29.11
C LYS A 127 -13.61 3.25 -29.10
N LYS A 128 -13.50 3.88 -27.93
CA LYS A 128 -13.06 5.29 -27.78
C LYS A 128 -11.53 5.43 -27.74
N THR A 129 -10.82 4.46 -27.15
CA THR A 129 -9.42 4.66 -26.75
C THR A 129 -8.46 3.61 -27.29
N ASN A 130 -8.87 2.33 -27.37
CA ASN A 130 -7.96 1.19 -27.54
C ASN A 130 -8.17 0.39 -28.83
N THR A 131 -8.71 1.04 -29.89
CA THR A 131 -8.98 0.38 -31.19
C THR A 131 -7.75 -0.23 -31.87
N TRP A 132 -6.56 0.25 -31.53
CA TRP A 132 -5.24 -0.22 -32.02
C TRP A 132 -4.74 -1.47 -31.31
N MET A 133 -5.35 -1.85 -30.17
CA MET A 133 -4.87 -2.88 -29.26
C MET A 133 -4.97 -4.27 -29.89
N LYS A 134 -3.91 -5.07 -29.73
CA LYS A 134 -3.82 -6.47 -30.10
C LYS A 134 -4.12 -7.39 -28.92
N LEU A 135 -4.29 -8.68 -29.19
CA LEU A 135 -4.58 -9.68 -28.16
C LEU A 135 -3.53 -9.73 -27.04
N ASP A 136 -2.25 -9.56 -27.37
CA ASP A 136 -1.18 -9.64 -26.36
C ASP A 136 -1.18 -8.40 -25.45
N ASP A 137 -1.49 -7.22 -25.99
CA ASP A 137 -1.67 -5.99 -25.21
C ASP A 137 -2.90 -6.14 -24.30
N PHE A 138 -3.99 -6.73 -24.82
CA PHE A 138 -5.18 -7.03 -24.01
C PHE A 138 -4.88 -7.99 -22.86
N LYS A 139 -4.12 -9.06 -23.09
CA LYS A 139 -3.71 -9.99 -22.02
C LYS A 139 -2.98 -9.26 -20.89
N PHE A 140 -2.10 -8.31 -21.24
CA PHE A 140 -1.36 -7.54 -20.24
C PHE A 140 -2.32 -6.73 -19.36
N ILE A 141 -3.23 -5.94 -19.93
CA ILE A 141 -4.16 -5.13 -19.15
C ILE A 141 -5.15 -5.99 -18.37
N TYR A 142 -5.56 -7.14 -18.92
CA TYR A 142 -6.41 -8.09 -18.23
C TYR A 142 -5.75 -8.65 -16.97
N TRP A 143 -4.47 -9.11 -17.07
CA TRP A 143 -3.75 -9.62 -15.92
C TRP A 143 -3.49 -8.56 -14.85
N MET A 144 -3.28 -7.31 -15.25
CA MET A 144 -3.12 -6.19 -14.31
C MET A 144 -4.41 -5.96 -13.52
N GLU A 145 -5.56 -5.91 -14.19
CA GLU A 145 -6.85 -5.73 -13.53
C GLU A 145 -7.24 -6.94 -12.68
N TRP A 146 -7.09 -8.15 -13.23
CA TRP A 146 -7.37 -9.38 -12.50
C TRP A 146 -6.50 -9.49 -11.24
N GLY A 147 -5.21 -9.25 -11.37
CA GLY A 147 -4.27 -9.26 -10.25
C GLY A 147 -4.65 -8.25 -9.16
N HIS A 148 -5.00 -7.03 -9.53
CA HIS A 148 -5.46 -6.01 -8.60
C HIS A 148 -6.73 -6.46 -7.86
N ARG A 149 -7.73 -6.99 -8.56
CA ARG A 149 -8.97 -7.50 -7.96
C ARG A 149 -8.70 -8.67 -7.00
N GLN A 150 -7.84 -9.64 -7.40
CA GLN A 150 -7.50 -10.78 -6.52
C GLN A 150 -6.71 -10.34 -5.30
N TRP A 151 -5.74 -9.43 -5.46
CA TRP A 151 -4.93 -8.92 -4.37
C TRP A 151 -5.79 -8.22 -3.31
N GLY A 152 -6.83 -7.49 -3.73
CA GLY A 152 -7.82 -6.89 -2.85
C GLY A 152 -8.68 -7.93 -2.11
N ARG A 153 -9.12 -8.99 -2.80
CA ARG A 153 -9.89 -10.08 -2.16
C ARG A 153 -9.05 -10.82 -1.11
N LEU A 154 -7.79 -11.10 -1.42
CA LEU A 154 -6.86 -11.75 -0.50
C LEU A 154 -6.57 -10.87 0.72
N LEU A 155 -6.48 -9.55 0.56
CA LEU A 155 -6.36 -8.61 1.68
C LEU A 155 -7.55 -8.72 2.64
N GLY A 156 -8.78 -8.85 2.11
CA GLY A 156 -9.98 -9.09 2.92
C GLY A 156 -9.86 -10.35 3.75
N GLY A 157 -9.43 -11.47 3.15
CA GLY A 157 -9.16 -12.73 3.84
C GLY A 157 -8.07 -12.60 4.90
N TYR A 158 -6.95 -11.97 4.57
CA TYR A 158 -5.85 -11.68 5.49
C TYR A 158 -6.29 -10.85 6.70
N PHE A 159 -7.24 -9.95 6.51
CA PHE A 159 -7.76 -9.15 7.62
C PHE A 159 -8.75 -9.95 8.48
N VAL A 160 -9.72 -10.62 7.87
CA VAL A 160 -10.85 -11.25 8.58
C VAL A 160 -10.42 -12.52 9.32
N LEU A 161 -9.60 -13.38 8.71
CA LEU A 161 -9.26 -14.68 9.31
C LEU A 161 -8.45 -14.53 10.62
N PRO A 162 -7.35 -13.74 10.67
CA PRO A 162 -6.65 -13.53 11.92
C PRO A 162 -7.48 -12.73 12.94
N LEU A 163 -8.31 -11.76 12.49
CA LEU A 163 -9.21 -11.04 13.38
C LEU A 163 -10.18 -11.98 14.09
N ALA A 164 -10.78 -12.91 13.36
CA ALA A 164 -11.65 -13.93 13.94
C ALA A 164 -10.91 -14.82 14.95
N TYR A 165 -9.68 -15.25 14.59
CA TYR A 165 -8.84 -16.04 15.50
C TYR A 165 -8.48 -15.28 16.78
N PHE A 166 -8.00 -14.02 16.66
CA PHE A 166 -7.63 -13.21 17.82
C PHE A 166 -8.86 -12.83 18.66
N GLY A 167 -10.02 -12.64 18.02
CA GLY A 167 -11.30 -12.43 18.71
C GLY A 167 -11.72 -13.65 19.52
N ALA A 168 -11.69 -14.84 18.93
CA ALA A 168 -11.99 -16.11 19.61
C ALA A 168 -11.06 -16.37 20.79
N ARG A 169 -9.80 -15.91 20.73
CA ARG A 169 -8.82 -15.97 21.83
C ARG A 169 -9.00 -14.85 22.85
N SER A 170 -9.97 -13.95 22.67
CA SER A 170 -10.18 -12.76 23.51
C SER A 170 -8.95 -11.84 23.62
N TRP A 171 -8.06 -11.87 22.60
CA TRP A 171 -6.87 -11.02 22.56
C TRP A 171 -7.21 -9.58 22.16
N VAL A 172 -8.25 -9.39 21.38
CA VAL A 172 -8.70 -8.08 20.87
C VAL A 172 -9.62 -7.42 21.90
N THR A 173 -9.23 -6.26 22.43
CA THR A 173 -10.07 -5.47 23.33
C THR A 173 -11.20 -4.79 22.55
N ARG A 174 -12.28 -4.40 23.22
CA ARG A 174 -13.40 -3.65 22.59
C ARG A 174 -12.92 -2.36 21.92
N LYS A 175 -11.93 -1.69 22.51
CA LYS A 175 -11.34 -0.46 21.95
C LYS A 175 -10.60 -0.73 20.64
N LEU A 176 -9.82 -1.80 20.59
CA LEU A 176 -9.13 -2.21 19.35
C LEU A 176 -10.15 -2.72 18.31
N ALA A 177 -11.12 -3.53 18.72
CA ALA A 177 -12.19 -4.03 17.84
C ALA A 177 -12.94 -2.89 17.14
N GLY A 178 -13.30 -1.82 17.86
CA GLY A 178 -13.95 -0.65 17.27
C GLY A 178 -13.10 0.02 16.19
N ARG A 179 -11.79 0.20 16.45
CA ARG A 179 -10.87 0.76 15.45
C ARG A 179 -10.74 -0.13 14.21
N LEU A 180 -10.61 -1.46 14.43
CA LEU A 180 -10.51 -2.42 13.34
C LEU A 180 -11.80 -2.48 12.51
N ALA A 181 -12.96 -2.40 13.15
CA ALA A 181 -14.26 -2.32 12.47
C ALA A 181 -14.36 -1.06 11.59
N THR A 182 -13.87 0.09 12.06
CA THR A 182 -13.81 1.32 11.26
C THR A 182 -12.93 1.13 10.03
N PHE A 183 -11.71 0.59 10.18
CA PHE A 183 -10.82 0.34 9.04
C PHE A 183 -11.40 -0.68 8.06
N PHE A 184 -12.04 -1.73 8.56
CA PHE A 184 -12.74 -2.70 7.73
C PHE A 184 -13.87 -2.05 6.93
N GLY A 185 -14.69 -1.22 7.58
CA GLY A 185 -15.75 -0.45 6.94
C GLY A 185 -15.24 0.49 5.84
N LEU A 186 -14.12 1.18 6.08
CA LEU A 186 -13.45 2.01 5.07
C LEU A 186 -12.94 1.17 3.89
N GLY A 187 -12.39 -0.01 4.15
CA GLY A 187 -11.96 -0.95 3.11
C GLY A 187 -13.13 -1.45 2.25
N LEU A 188 -14.27 -1.78 2.88
CA LEU A 188 -15.49 -2.16 2.15
C LEU A 188 -16.03 -1.00 1.29
N ALA A 189 -16.04 0.23 1.84
CA ALA A 189 -16.45 1.41 1.11
C ALA A 189 -15.55 1.65 -0.12
N GLN A 190 -14.22 1.49 0.05
CA GLN A 190 -13.26 1.59 -1.06
C GLN A 190 -13.53 0.55 -2.14
N GLY A 191 -13.83 -0.70 -1.76
CA GLY A 191 -14.21 -1.76 -2.69
C GLY A 191 -15.52 -1.45 -3.45
N ALA A 192 -16.52 -0.93 -2.75
CA ALA A 192 -17.81 -0.52 -3.35
C ALA A 192 -17.64 0.63 -4.35
N ILE A 193 -16.84 1.63 -4.00
CA ILE A 193 -16.52 2.75 -4.90
C ILE A 193 -15.77 2.25 -6.14
N GLY A 194 -14.79 1.34 -5.96
CA GLY A 194 -14.06 0.75 -7.08
C GLY A 194 -14.97 -0.05 -8.00
N TRP A 195 -15.87 -0.85 -7.45
CA TRP A 195 -16.91 -1.54 -8.24
C TRP A 195 -17.79 -0.57 -9.02
N TRP A 196 -18.26 0.51 -8.36
CA TRP A 196 -19.06 1.54 -9.03
C TRP A 196 -18.30 2.19 -10.18
N MET A 197 -17.02 2.54 -9.97
CA MET A 197 -16.19 3.15 -11.03
C MET A 197 -16.10 2.27 -12.27
N VAL A 198 -15.90 0.96 -12.12
CA VAL A 198 -15.88 0.01 -13.25
C VAL A 198 -17.25 -0.06 -13.90
N LYS A 199 -18.31 -0.21 -13.11
CA LYS A 199 -19.67 -0.31 -13.64
C LYS A 199 -20.08 0.94 -14.43
N SER A 200 -19.81 2.14 -13.91
CA SER A 200 -20.13 3.39 -14.61
C SER A 200 -19.28 3.61 -15.86
N GLY A 201 -18.03 3.17 -15.88
CA GLY A 201 -17.15 3.29 -17.04
C GLY A 201 -17.47 2.32 -18.19
N LEU A 202 -18.30 1.30 -17.95
CA LEU A 202 -18.77 0.34 -18.96
C LEU A 202 -20.15 0.67 -19.53
N VAL A 203 -20.81 1.73 -19.04
CA VAL A 203 -22.10 2.21 -19.59
C VAL A 203 -21.80 3.21 -20.69
N GLU A 204 -22.44 3.05 -21.84
CA GLU A 204 -22.42 4.06 -22.91
C GLU A 204 -23.31 5.24 -22.49
N ASP A 205 -22.75 6.46 -22.49
CA ASP A 205 -23.49 7.73 -22.42
C ASP A 205 -24.02 8.12 -23.81
#